data_508f471730bd363c08537fde50364968
#
_entry.id   508f471730bd363c08537fde50364968
#
_cell.length_a   1.000
_cell.length_b   1.000
_cell.length_c   1.000
_cell.angle_alpha   90.00
_cell.angle_beta   90.00
_cell.angle_gamma   90.00
#
_symmetry.space_group_name_H-M   'P 1'
#
loop_
_entity.id
_entity.type
_entity.pdbx_description
1 polymer ?
#
loop_
_entity_poly.entity_id
_entity_poly.type
_entity_poly.pdbx_seq_one_letter_code
_entity_poly.pdbx_strand_id
1 'polypeptide(L)'
;TLNGRKATGNEKLNTGDQIRLFLSDETFSKFSQQEQTARAVTDLDIIYEDTDILLINKPTGMLSQPDDTKEPSMVEYLIGYLLQNGSLTEENLRTFHPSVCNRLDKNTSGVIAAGKSLAGLQELSTLFHDRTVHKDYLCIVKGKLTRSRHIRGYLHKDANLNKVSVSPTKEKDAQPIETQYTPICNNEHATLLKVRLITGRTHQIRAHLASEGHPLAGDAKYGSQEFNRYFRDHYGLKHQLLHAYRLTFPELEGK
;
A
#
# COMPACT_ATOMS: atom_id res chain seq x y z
N THR A 1 -20.37 8.51 -26.64
CA THR A 1 -20.37 7.81 -27.94
C THR A 1 -18.93 7.68 -28.45
N LEU A 2 -18.67 6.68 -29.25
CA LEU A 2 -17.42 6.49 -29.99
C LEU A 2 -17.69 6.67 -31.47
N ASN A 3 -17.00 7.63 -32.11
CA ASN A 3 -17.18 7.98 -33.53
C ASN A 3 -18.64 8.21 -33.93
N GLY A 4 -19.42 8.87 -33.05
CA GLY A 4 -20.84 9.18 -33.25
C GLY A 4 -21.80 8.02 -32.98
N ARG A 5 -21.33 6.81 -32.68
CA ARG A 5 -22.17 5.63 -32.35
C ARG A 5 -22.23 5.42 -30.84
N LYS A 6 -23.31 4.83 -30.34
CA LYS A 6 -23.44 4.46 -28.93
C LYS A 6 -22.35 3.45 -28.56
N ALA A 7 -21.56 3.73 -27.52
CA ALA A 7 -20.53 2.85 -27.02
C ALA A 7 -20.99 2.13 -25.73
N THR A 8 -20.47 0.93 -25.49
CA THR A 8 -20.73 0.10 -24.30
C THR A 8 -19.67 0.29 -23.22
N GLY A 9 -18.51 0.88 -23.59
CA GLY A 9 -17.38 1.11 -22.70
C GLY A 9 -16.27 0.05 -22.77
N ASN A 10 -16.47 -1.00 -23.55
CA ASN A 10 -15.49 -2.10 -23.71
C ASN A 10 -14.78 -2.10 -25.09
N GLU A 11 -15.01 -1.07 -25.89
CA GLU A 11 -14.42 -0.94 -27.21
C GLU A 11 -12.92 -0.66 -27.12
N LYS A 12 -12.13 -1.32 -27.98
CA LYS A 12 -10.73 -0.99 -28.16
C LYS A 12 -10.63 0.29 -28.98
N LEU A 13 -9.90 1.27 -28.46
CA LEU A 13 -9.68 2.55 -29.13
C LEU A 13 -8.51 2.46 -30.09
N ASN A 14 -8.62 3.17 -31.22
CA ASN A 14 -7.56 3.37 -32.17
C ASN A 14 -7.16 4.86 -32.21
N THR A 15 -5.97 5.13 -32.69
CA THR A 15 -5.52 6.50 -32.90
C THR A 15 -6.44 7.22 -33.86
N GLY A 16 -6.96 8.40 -33.46
CA GLY A 16 -7.91 9.19 -34.22
C GLY A 16 -9.39 8.96 -33.88
N ASP A 17 -9.70 8.01 -33.00
CA ASP A 17 -11.08 7.81 -32.52
C ASP A 17 -11.57 9.04 -31.73
N GLN A 18 -12.83 9.39 -31.99
CA GLN A 18 -13.52 10.50 -31.31
C GLN A 18 -14.47 9.96 -30.24
N ILE A 19 -14.20 10.32 -28.98
CA ILE A 19 -15.06 10.01 -27.86
C ILE A 19 -15.87 11.24 -27.50
N ARG A 20 -17.22 11.09 -27.46
CA ARG A 20 -18.12 12.15 -26.96
C ARG A 20 -18.85 11.64 -25.72
N LEU A 21 -18.63 12.32 -24.61
CA LEU A 21 -19.36 12.10 -23.36
C LEU A 21 -20.53 13.08 -23.28
N PHE A 22 -21.66 12.59 -22.74
CA PHE A 22 -22.85 13.39 -22.45
C PHE A 22 -23.02 13.35 -20.93
N LEU A 23 -22.64 14.40 -20.28
CA LEU A 23 -22.74 14.56 -18.82
C LEU A 23 -23.77 15.65 -18.52
N SER A 24 -24.56 15.47 -17.46
CA SER A 24 -25.38 16.57 -16.95
C SER A 24 -24.49 17.66 -16.36
N ASP A 25 -24.97 18.91 -16.35
CA ASP A 25 -24.23 20.02 -15.75
C ASP A 25 -23.88 19.77 -14.27
N GLU A 26 -24.77 19.09 -13.54
CA GLU A 26 -24.53 18.65 -12.17
C GLU A 26 -23.37 17.66 -12.06
N THR A 27 -23.36 16.65 -12.95
CA THR A 27 -22.28 15.66 -13.03
C THR A 27 -20.98 16.33 -13.43
N PHE A 28 -21.01 17.21 -14.44
CA PHE A 28 -19.84 17.96 -14.88
C PHE A 28 -19.31 18.84 -13.75
N SER A 29 -20.16 19.60 -13.05
CA SER A 29 -19.77 20.44 -11.91
C SER A 29 -19.18 19.62 -10.77
N LYS A 30 -19.76 18.46 -10.47
CA LYS A 30 -19.25 17.58 -9.41
C LYS A 30 -17.85 17.01 -9.70
N PHE A 31 -17.55 16.70 -10.96
CA PHE A 31 -16.24 16.17 -11.36
C PHE A 31 -15.27 17.23 -11.86
N SER A 32 -15.73 18.45 -12.17
CA SER A 32 -14.90 19.60 -12.51
C SER A 32 -14.56 20.48 -11.30
N GLN A 33 -15.24 20.29 -10.16
CA GLN A 33 -14.73 20.85 -8.91
C GLN A 33 -13.37 20.19 -8.68
N GLN A 34 -12.32 20.98 -8.87
CA GLN A 34 -11.00 20.64 -8.41
C GLN A 34 -11.13 20.31 -6.93
N GLU A 35 -11.04 19.04 -6.56
CA GLU A 35 -10.61 18.74 -5.22
C GLU A 35 -9.30 19.51 -5.08
N GLN A 36 -9.30 20.55 -4.27
CA GLN A 36 -8.06 21.17 -3.82
C GLN A 36 -7.36 20.07 -3.07
N THR A 37 -6.51 19.33 -3.80
CA THR A 37 -5.66 18.31 -3.21
C THR A 37 -4.90 19.05 -2.13
N ALA A 38 -5.18 18.73 -0.87
CA ALA A 38 -4.63 19.45 0.26
C ALA A 38 -3.12 19.41 0.09
N ARG A 39 -2.51 20.58 -0.13
CA ARG A 39 -1.06 20.69 -0.32
C ARG A 39 -0.42 20.47 1.03
N ALA A 40 -0.02 19.27 1.29
CA ALA A 40 0.75 18.97 2.48
C ALA A 40 2.23 19.18 2.15
N VAL A 41 2.89 20.03 2.91
CA VAL A 41 4.34 20.24 2.80
C VAL A 41 5.00 19.45 3.92
N THR A 42 5.83 18.50 3.56
CA THR A 42 6.75 17.82 4.48
C THR A 42 7.98 17.38 3.69
N ASP A 43 9.10 17.30 4.38
CA ASP A 43 10.29 16.66 3.82
C ASP A 43 10.01 15.15 3.69
N LEU A 44 9.98 14.66 2.46
CA LEU A 44 9.87 13.24 2.18
C LEU A 44 11.25 12.59 2.34
N ASP A 45 11.29 11.47 3.04
CA ASP A 45 12.48 10.61 3.13
C ASP A 45 12.58 9.80 1.81
N ILE A 46 13.26 10.38 0.81
CA ILE A 46 13.39 9.84 -0.53
C ILE A 46 14.56 8.86 -0.57
N ILE A 47 14.27 7.61 -0.91
CA ILE A 47 15.27 6.54 -1.06
C ILE A 47 15.87 6.54 -2.47
N TYR A 48 15.03 6.79 -3.48
CA TYR A 48 15.41 6.82 -4.89
C TYR A 48 14.46 7.71 -5.67
N GLU A 49 14.99 8.41 -6.65
CA GLU A 49 14.21 9.23 -7.57
C GLU A 49 14.87 9.25 -8.95
N ASP A 50 14.05 9.10 -10.00
CA ASP A 50 14.41 9.38 -11.39
C ASP A 50 13.33 10.24 -12.07
N THR A 51 13.30 10.24 -13.40
CA THR A 51 12.31 11.02 -14.18
C THR A 51 10.89 10.50 -14.02
N ASP A 52 10.71 9.20 -13.77
CA ASP A 52 9.44 8.50 -13.86
C ASP A 52 8.91 8.01 -12.51
N ILE A 53 9.82 7.63 -11.59
CA ILE A 53 9.43 6.99 -10.33
C ILE A 53 10.10 7.63 -9.12
N LEU A 54 9.49 7.40 -7.96
CA LEU A 54 9.98 7.80 -6.64
C LEU A 54 9.81 6.64 -5.66
N LEU A 55 10.86 6.31 -4.90
CA LEU A 55 10.78 5.40 -3.76
C LEU A 55 10.95 6.21 -2.48
N ILE A 56 9.97 6.08 -1.58
CA ILE A 56 9.86 6.91 -0.37
C ILE A 56 9.82 5.99 0.85
N ASN A 57 10.54 6.34 1.91
CA ASN A 57 10.41 5.71 3.21
C ASN A 57 9.25 6.34 3.98
N LYS A 58 8.06 5.72 3.90
CA LYS A 58 6.88 6.21 4.59
C LYS A 58 7.03 6.07 6.10
N PRO A 59 6.84 7.12 6.90
CA PRO A 59 6.82 7.01 8.36
C PRO A 59 5.57 6.28 8.87
N THR A 60 5.59 5.85 10.14
CA THR A 60 4.38 5.41 10.86
C THR A 60 3.42 6.58 11.06
N GLY A 61 2.12 6.30 11.15
CA GLY A 61 1.09 7.31 11.39
C GLY A 61 0.58 8.03 10.14
N MET A 62 1.23 7.86 8.99
CA MET A 62 0.83 8.48 7.73
C MET A 62 0.00 7.52 6.87
N LEU A 63 -1.09 8.00 6.28
CA LEU A 63 -1.90 7.27 5.31
C LEU A 63 -1.12 7.10 4.00
N SER A 64 -1.32 5.98 3.30
CA SER A 64 -0.76 5.79 1.94
C SER A 64 -1.57 6.51 0.87
N GLN A 65 -2.88 6.57 1.03
CA GLN A 65 -3.83 7.20 0.12
C GLN A 65 -4.90 7.94 0.93
N PRO A 66 -5.57 8.93 0.35
CA PRO A 66 -6.66 9.65 1.00
C PRO A 66 -7.74 8.69 1.52
N ASP A 67 -8.33 9.05 2.65
CA ASP A 67 -9.50 8.40 3.23
C ASP A 67 -10.50 9.46 3.75
N ASP A 68 -11.57 9.02 4.38
CA ASP A 68 -12.62 9.90 4.91
C ASP A 68 -12.17 10.78 6.10
N THR A 69 -10.98 10.56 6.65
CA THR A 69 -10.49 11.30 7.84
C THR A 69 -9.98 12.70 7.50
N LYS A 70 -9.79 13.03 6.23
CA LYS A 70 -9.20 14.30 5.75
C LYS A 70 -7.76 14.55 6.25
N GLU A 71 -7.10 13.54 6.82
CA GLU A 71 -5.68 13.62 7.14
C GLU A 71 -4.87 13.51 5.85
N PRO A 72 -3.82 14.33 5.66
CA PRO A 72 -2.98 14.23 4.48
C PRO A 72 -2.36 12.83 4.36
N SER A 73 -2.41 12.26 3.17
CA SER A 73 -1.79 10.98 2.86
C SER A 73 -0.47 11.16 2.11
N MET A 74 0.23 10.07 1.87
CA MET A 74 1.45 10.06 1.05
C MET A 74 1.21 10.64 -0.35
N VAL A 75 0.00 10.51 -0.89
CA VAL A 75 -0.33 11.07 -2.23
C VAL A 75 -0.31 12.60 -2.19
N GLU A 76 -0.91 13.23 -1.17
CA GLU A 76 -0.90 14.69 -1.05
C GLU A 76 0.51 15.24 -0.79
N TYR A 77 1.30 14.54 0.02
CA TYR A 77 2.70 14.91 0.24
C TYR A 77 3.55 14.75 -1.03
N LEU A 78 3.35 13.65 -1.80
CA LEU A 78 4.00 13.43 -3.08
C LEU A 78 3.69 14.57 -4.06
N ILE A 79 2.41 14.93 -4.22
CA ILE A 79 1.99 16.02 -5.10
C ILE A 79 2.61 17.35 -4.64
N GLY A 80 2.55 17.65 -3.34
CA GLY A 80 3.18 18.85 -2.78
C GLY A 80 4.68 18.93 -3.07
N TYR A 81 5.40 17.84 -2.89
CA TYR A 81 6.82 17.73 -3.21
C TYR A 81 7.12 17.99 -4.69
N LEU A 82 6.36 17.34 -5.60
CA LEU A 82 6.57 17.49 -7.05
C LEU A 82 6.23 18.89 -7.57
N LEU A 83 5.24 19.56 -6.98
CA LEU A 83 4.93 20.96 -7.27
C LEU A 83 6.06 21.90 -6.79
N GLN A 84 6.56 21.66 -5.57
CA GLN A 84 7.59 22.48 -4.97
C GLN A 84 8.93 22.40 -5.72
N ASN A 85 9.31 21.21 -6.20
CA ASN A 85 10.56 21.03 -6.95
C ASN A 85 10.42 21.32 -8.46
N GLY A 86 9.22 21.69 -8.93
CA GLY A 86 8.96 22.03 -10.34
C GLY A 86 8.82 20.83 -11.28
N SER A 87 8.84 19.59 -10.77
CA SER A 87 8.63 18.38 -11.59
C SER A 87 7.16 18.20 -12.02
N LEU A 88 6.24 18.91 -11.37
CA LEU A 88 4.82 18.91 -11.65
C LEU A 88 4.31 20.36 -11.71
N THR A 89 3.33 20.63 -12.55
CA THR A 89 2.64 21.93 -12.62
C THR A 89 1.15 21.76 -12.35
N GLU A 90 0.47 22.84 -11.98
CA GLU A 90 -1.00 22.84 -11.81
C GLU A 90 -1.73 22.44 -13.11
N GLU A 91 -1.15 22.75 -14.26
CA GLU A 91 -1.70 22.36 -15.55
C GLU A 91 -1.58 20.86 -15.77
N ASN A 92 -0.43 20.27 -15.41
CA ASN A 92 -0.22 18.82 -15.50
C ASN A 92 -1.22 18.05 -14.60
N LEU A 93 -1.56 18.58 -13.42
CA LEU A 93 -2.54 17.96 -12.52
C LEU A 93 -3.95 17.82 -13.11
N ARG A 94 -4.29 18.61 -14.16
CA ARG A 94 -5.59 18.47 -14.85
C ARG A 94 -5.69 17.17 -15.66
N THR A 95 -4.58 16.61 -16.05
CA THR A 95 -4.53 15.43 -16.95
C THR A 95 -3.87 14.21 -16.33
N PHE A 96 -3.01 14.42 -15.33
CA PHE A 96 -2.27 13.36 -14.66
C PHE A 96 -2.16 13.62 -13.16
N HIS A 97 -2.49 12.62 -12.36
CA HIS A 97 -2.33 12.65 -10.91
C HIS A 97 -1.26 11.63 -10.48
N PRO A 98 -0.09 12.08 -10.00
CA PRO A 98 0.89 11.21 -9.36
C PRO A 98 0.25 10.41 -8.23
N SER A 99 0.64 9.16 -8.09
CA SER A 99 0.08 8.29 -7.04
C SER A 99 1.06 7.22 -6.61
N VAL A 100 0.77 6.61 -5.45
CA VAL A 100 1.52 5.46 -4.95
C VAL A 100 1.02 4.17 -5.60
N CYS A 101 1.94 3.25 -5.91
CA CYS A 101 1.65 1.98 -6.58
C CYS A 101 1.51 0.80 -5.62
N ASN A 102 1.98 0.94 -4.38
CA ASN A 102 1.72 -0.01 -3.30
C ASN A 102 1.21 0.74 -2.06
N ARG A 103 0.46 0.04 -1.22
CA ARG A 103 -0.08 0.62 0.01
C ARG A 103 0.51 -0.07 1.22
N LEU A 104 0.79 0.72 2.24
CA LEU A 104 1.08 0.27 3.59
C LEU A 104 -0.04 0.74 4.52
N ASP A 105 -0.32 -0.01 5.57
CA ASP A 105 -1.25 0.45 6.62
C ASP A 105 -0.75 1.77 7.21
N LYS A 106 -1.64 2.59 7.79
CA LYS A 106 -1.30 3.88 8.42
C LYS A 106 -0.09 3.78 9.34
N ASN A 107 -0.05 2.75 10.17
CA ASN A 107 0.99 2.52 11.17
C ASN A 107 2.10 1.55 10.72
N THR A 108 2.16 1.18 9.45
CA THR A 108 3.27 0.42 8.86
C THR A 108 4.20 1.40 8.17
N SER A 109 5.48 1.34 8.51
CA SER A 109 6.53 2.16 7.89
C SER A 109 7.23 1.42 6.75
N GLY A 110 8.05 2.15 5.99
CA GLY A 110 8.96 1.60 5.00
C GLY A 110 8.64 1.99 3.56
N VAL A 111 9.19 1.23 2.61
CA VAL A 111 9.25 1.62 1.20
C VAL A 111 7.89 1.63 0.54
N ILE A 112 7.53 2.79 -0.01
CA ILE A 112 6.43 3.00 -0.95
C ILE A 112 7.02 3.43 -2.30
N ALA A 113 6.50 2.84 -3.38
CA ALA A 113 6.81 3.22 -4.75
C ALA A 113 5.69 4.11 -5.32
N ALA A 114 6.07 5.18 -5.99
CA ALA A 114 5.16 6.14 -6.59
C ALA A 114 5.56 6.46 -8.03
N GLY A 115 4.56 6.67 -8.89
CA GLY A 115 4.78 7.17 -10.26
C GLY A 115 4.73 8.68 -10.31
N LYS A 116 5.77 9.30 -10.82
CA LYS A 116 5.88 10.76 -11.07
C LYS A 116 5.36 11.14 -12.45
N SER A 117 5.45 10.24 -13.41
CA SER A 117 4.91 10.35 -14.76
C SER A 117 3.83 9.31 -15.00
N LEU A 118 3.04 9.50 -16.06
CA LEU A 118 2.04 8.50 -16.47
C LEU A 118 2.70 7.17 -16.84
N ALA A 119 3.84 7.20 -17.52
CA ALA A 119 4.62 6.03 -17.89
C ALA A 119 5.09 5.26 -16.65
N GLY A 120 5.73 5.95 -15.70
CA GLY A 120 6.19 5.35 -14.44
C GLY A 120 5.06 4.80 -13.60
N LEU A 121 3.91 5.51 -13.52
CA LEU A 121 2.74 5.03 -12.79
C LEU A 121 2.17 3.75 -13.42
N GLN A 122 2.08 3.68 -14.75
CA GLN A 122 1.58 2.51 -15.48
C GLN A 122 2.53 1.31 -15.35
N GLU A 123 3.83 1.53 -15.53
CA GLU A 123 4.86 0.50 -15.39
C GLU A 123 4.85 -0.11 -13.97
N LEU A 124 4.96 0.72 -12.94
CA LEU A 124 4.90 0.27 -11.56
C LEU A 124 3.58 -0.44 -11.24
N SER A 125 2.44 0.11 -11.68
CA SER A 125 1.13 -0.49 -11.45
C SER A 125 1.04 -1.89 -12.06
N THR A 126 1.58 -2.09 -13.26
CA THR A 126 1.66 -3.39 -13.93
C THR A 126 2.52 -4.37 -13.13
N LEU A 127 3.73 -3.96 -12.73
CA LEU A 127 4.66 -4.79 -11.95
C LEU A 127 4.06 -5.23 -10.60
N PHE A 128 3.34 -4.34 -9.92
CA PHE A 128 2.65 -4.68 -8.66
C PHE A 128 1.41 -5.57 -8.89
N HIS A 129 0.64 -5.30 -9.95
CA HIS A 129 -0.53 -6.11 -10.33
C HIS A 129 -0.13 -7.54 -10.65
N ASP A 130 0.89 -7.72 -11.47
CA ASP A 130 1.41 -9.01 -11.92
C ASP A 130 2.24 -9.73 -10.85
N ARG A 131 2.45 -9.06 -9.70
CA ARG A 131 3.19 -9.58 -8.54
C ARG A 131 4.64 -9.93 -8.83
N THR A 132 5.24 -9.29 -9.79
CA THR A 132 6.66 -9.47 -10.14
C THR A 132 7.58 -8.75 -9.14
N VAL A 133 7.07 -7.71 -8.46
CA VAL A 133 7.80 -7.04 -7.37
C VAL A 133 7.72 -7.85 -6.09
N HIS A 134 8.87 -8.28 -5.59
CA HIS A 134 8.95 -8.94 -4.28
C HIS A 134 8.93 -7.90 -3.15
N LYS A 135 8.10 -8.17 -2.14
CA LYS A 135 7.89 -7.29 -0.98
C LYS A 135 8.34 -8.01 0.28
N ASP A 136 9.43 -7.53 0.87
CA ASP A 136 9.96 -8.08 2.11
C ASP A 136 9.77 -7.07 3.27
N TYR A 137 9.33 -7.60 4.40
CA TYR A 137 9.05 -6.85 5.62
C TYR A 137 9.89 -7.36 6.79
N LEU A 138 10.14 -6.48 7.75
CA LEU A 138 10.64 -6.85 9.08
C LEU A 138 9.52 -6.65 10.10
N CYS A 139 9.37 -7.58 11.02
CA CYS A 139 8.45 -7.45 12.15
C CYS A 139 8.95 -8.20 13.38
N ILE A 140 8.50 -7.75 14.56
CA ILE A 140 8.71 -8.48 15.81
C ILE A 140 7.38 -9.13 16.22
N VAL A 141 7.43 -10.45 16.47
CA VAL A 141 6.27 -11.25 16.86
C VAL A 141 6.45 -11.89 18.22
N LYS A 142 5.33 -12.22 18.87
CA LYS A 142 5.30 -12.96 20.14
C LYS A 142 5.77 -14.39 19.96
N GLY A 143 6.61 -14.85 20.89
CA GLY A 143 7.07 -16.23 21.01
C GLY A 143 8.34 -16.53 20.22
N LYS A 144 8.91 -17.69 20.50
CA LYS A 144 10.15 -18.20 19.91
C LYS A 144 9.88 -18.98 18.63
N LEU A 145 10.31 -18.45 17.51
CA LEU A 145 10.28 -19.12 16.21
C LEU A 145 11.70 -19.43 15.77
N THR A 146 11.97 -20.67 15.36
CA THR A 146 13.31 -21.15 14.98
C THR A 146 13.39 -21.64 13.56
N ARG A 147 12.25 -21.77 12.85
CA ARG A 147 12.18 -22.34 11.51
C ARG A 147 11.43 -21.42 10.56
N SER A 148 11.89 -21.34 9.32
CA SER A 148 11.15 -20.69 8.24
C SER A 148 9.88 -21.46 7.91
N ARG A 149 8.81 -20.75 7.60
CA ARG A 149 7.54 -21.33 7.16
C ARG A 149 6.94 -20.55 5.98
N HIS A 150 6.23 -21.30 5.16
CA HIS A 150 5.34 -20.78 4.14
C HIS A 150 3.91 -21.10 4.59
N ILE A 151 3.16 -20.09 4.98
CA ILE A 151 1.81 -20.22 5.49
C ILE A 151 0.80 -19.78 4.45
N ARG A 152 -0.32 -20.50 4.37
CA ARG A 152 -1.42 -20.28 3.44
C ARG A 152 -2.73 -20.28 4.20
N GLY A 153 -3.69 -19.50 3.72
CA GLY A 153 -5.02 -19.42 4.31
C GLY A 153 -5.96 -18.61 3.44
N TYR A 154 -7.12 -18.33 4.00
CA TYR A 154 -8.15 -17.50 3.38
C TYR A 154 -8.48 -16.34 4.29
N LEU A 155 -8.47 -15.15 3.75
CA LEU A 155 -8.74 -13.91 4.47
C LEU A 155 -10.14 -13.42 4.16
N HIS A 156 -10.95 -13.26 5.18
CA HIS A 156 -12.28 -12.67 5.12
C HIS A 156 -12.24 -11.26 5.70
N LYS A 157 -12.85 -10.30 5.00
CA LYS A 157 -12.93 -8.90 5.44
C LYS A 157 -14.30 -8.64 6.07
N ASP A 158 -14.32 -8.27 7.33
CA ASP A 158 -15.48 -7.65 7.96
C ASP A 158 -15.50 -6.15 7.64
N ALA A 159 -16.43 -5.75 6.78
CA ALA A 159 -16.54 -4.37 6.32
C ALA A 159 -16.93 -3.42 7.46
N ASN A 160 -17.74 -3.87 8.43
CA ASN A 160 -18.27 -3.05 9.52
C ASN A 160 -17.19 -2.75 10.58
N LEU A 161 -16.31 -3.72 10.84
CA LEU A 161 -15.28 -3.61 11.87
C LEU A 161 -13.93 -3.14 11.31
N ASN A 162 -13.81 -2.95 9.99
CA ASN A 162 -12.53 -2.73 9.32
C ASN A 162 -11.45 -3.71 9.81
N LYS A 163 -11.85 -4.97 10.03
CA LYS A 163 -11.01 -6.06 10.55
C LYS A 163 -11.04 -7.22 9.57
N VAL A 164 -9.99 -8.01 9.56
CA VAL A 164 -9.94 -9.23 8.77
C VAL A 164 -9.73 -10.42 9.69
N SER A 165 -10.29 -11.56 9.31
CA SER A 165 -10.06 -12.86 9.94
C SER A 165 -9.39 -13.80 8.95
N VAL A 166 -8.66 -14.79 9.45
CA VAL A 166 -8.00 -15.81 8.64
C VAL A 166 -8.55 -17.18 9.01
N SER A 167 -8.92 -17.94 7.97
CA SER A 167 -9.37 -19.34 8.09
C SER A 167 -8.45 -20.27 7.30
N PRO A 168 -8.19 -21.50 7.74
CA PRO A 168 -7.47 -22.50 6.94
C PRO A 168 -8.31 -23.03 5.78
N THR A 169 -9.63 -22.91 5.85
CA THR A 169 -10.57 -23.39 4.82
C THR A 169 -11.21 -22.23 4.07
N LYS A 170 -11.53 -22.47 2.80
CA LYS A 170 -12.17 -21.48 1.95
C LYS A 170 -13.62 -21.28 2.39
N GLU A 171 -13.94 -20.08 2.84
CA GLU A 171 -15.29 -19.61 3.11
C GLU A 171 -15.80 -18.74 1.96
N LYS A 172 -17.12 -18.46 1.95
CA LYS A 172 -17.74 -17.58 0.96
C LYS A 172 -17.05 -16.19 1.04
N ASP A 173 -16.71 -15.63 -0.12
CA ASP A 173 -16.07 -14.31 -0.27
C ASP A 173 -14.67 -14.17 0.34
N ALA A 174 -14.10 -15.23 0.91
CA ALA A 174 -12.74 -15.23 1.43
C ALA A 174 -11.68 -15.28 0.31
N GLN A 175 -10.64 -14.46 0.45
CA GLN A 175 -9.56 -14.33 -0.52
C GLN A 175 -8.34 -15.18 -0.13
N PRO A 176 -7.73 -15.95 -1.03
CA PRO A 176 -6.53 -16.70 -0.72
C PRO A 176 -5.38 -15.76 -0.37
N ILE A 177 -4.63 -16.14 0.66
CA ILE A 177 -3.43 -15.44 1.13
C ILE A 177 -2.25 -16.38 1.28
N GLU A 178 -1.07 -15.86 0.94
CA GLU A 178 0.21 -16.55 1.11
C GLU A 178 1.25 -15.60 1.72
N THR A 179 1.93 -16.10 2.75
CA THR A 179 2.97 -15.36 3.45
C THR A 179 4.11 -16.32 3.77
N GLN A 180 5.35 -15.92 3.48
CA GLN A 180 6.54 -16.68 3.89
C GLN A 180 7.29 -15.89 4.95
N TYR A 181 7.77 -16.55 5.99
CA TYR A 181 8.63 -15.90 6.97
C TYR A 181 9.87 -16.72 7.32
N THR A 182 10.91 -16.00 7.70
CA THR A 182 12.19 -16.56 8.14
C THR A 182 12.62 -15.83 9.41
N PRO A 183 12.83 -16.55 10.53
CA PRO A 183 13.38 -15.97 11.74
C PRO A 183 14.82 -15.48 11.49
N ILE A 184 15.10 -14.25 11.96
CA ILE A 184 16.45 -13.64 11.93
C ILE A 184 17.14 -13.88 13.26
N CYS A 185 16.46 -13.51 14.36
CA CYS A 185 16.91 -13.76 15.72
C CYS A 185 15.70 -13.90 16.64
N ASN A 186 15.87 -14.56 17.77
CA ASN A 186 14.81 -14.79 18.74
C ASN A 186 15.34 -14.87 20.18
N ASN A 187 14.43 -14.70 21.12
CA ASN A 187 14.58 -15.11 22.52
C ASN A 187 13.34 -15.91 22.94
N GLU A 188 13.19 -16.21 24.24
CA GLU A 188 12.05 -17.01 24.72
C GLU A 188 10.69 -16.29 24.53
N HIS A 189 10.65 -14.96 24.36
CA HIS A 189 9.43 -14.17 24.35
C HIS A 189 9.09 -13.56 22.99
N ALA A 190 10.09 -13.34 22.12
CA ALA A 190 9.91 -12.63 20.87
C ALA A 190 10.84 -13.15 19.76
N THR A 191 10.43 -12.96 18.52
CA THR A 191 11.22 -13.25 17.33
C THR A 191 11.18 -12.08 16.35
N LEU A 192 12.35 -11.66 15.86
CA LEU A 192 12.46 -10.81 14.68
C LEU A 192 12.35 -11.67 13.43
N LEU A 193 11.36 -11.37 12.61
CA LEU A 193 11.09 -12.06 11.35
C LEU A 193 11.42 -11.20 10.14
N LYS A 194 11.97 -11.82 9.12
CA LYS A 194 11.85 -11.40 7.73
C LYS A 194 10.62 -12.06 7.13
N VAL A 195 9.72 -11.26 6.59
CA VAL A 195 8.46 -11.73 6.00
C VAL A 195 8.39 -11.36 4.54
N ARG A 196 8.24 -12.36 3.66
CA ARG A 196 7.93 -12.17 2.24
C ARG A 196 6.42 -12.21 2.02
N LEU A 197 5.88 -11.11 1.52
CA LEU A 197 4.45 -10.98 1.21
C LEU A 197 4.19 -11.42 -0.24
N ILE A 198 3.65 -12.63 -0.42
CA ILE A 198 3.38 -13.21 -1.75
C ILE A 198 2.08 -12.64 -2.31
N THR A 199 1.00 -12.66 -1.53
CA THR A 199 -0.24 -11.92 -1.81
C THR A 199 -0.28 -10.64 -0.98
N GLY A 200 -1.00 -9.60 -1.40
CA GLY A 200 -1.02 -8.30 -0.73
C GLY A 200 -2.43 -7.87 -0.34
N ARG A 201 -3.06 -8.55 0.63
CA ARG A 201 -4.38 -8.18 1.14
C ARG A 201 -4.26 -7.27 2.37
N THR A 202 -5.31 -6.49 2.61
CA THR A 202 -5.37 -5.58 3.78
C THR A 202 -5.04 -6.32 5.07
N HIS A 203 -4.16 -5.76 5.88
CA HIS A 203 -3.68 -6.30 7.16
C HIS A 203 -3.14 -7.74 7.09
N GLN A 204 -2.80 -8.27 5.91
CA GLN A 204 -2.50 -9.70 5.73
C GLN A 204 -1.43 -10.22 6.68
N ILE A 205 -0.24 -9.62 6.73
CA ILE A 205 0.86 -10.08 7.60
C ILE A 205 0.40 -10.11 9.06
N ARG A 206 -0.27 -9.06 9.49
CA ARG A 206 -0.74 -8.86 10.87
C ARG A 206 -1.74 -9.94 11.29
N ALA A 207 -2.78 -10.15 10.50
CA ALA A 207 -3.82 -11.15 10.78
C ALA A 207 -3.30 -12.58 10.60
N HIS A 208 -2.47 -12.84 9.58
CA HIS A 208 -1.95 -14.18 9.28
C HIS A 208 -1.00 -14.69 10.37
N LEU A 209 -0.06 -13.83 10.82
CA LEU A 209 0.84 -14.21 11.93
C LEU A 209 0.09 -14.31 13.26
N ALA A 210 -0.91 -13.49 13.49
CA ALA A 210 -1.76 -13.59 14.68
C ALA A 210 -2.58 -14.89 14.70
N SER A 211 -3.12 -15.35 13.55
CA SER A 211 -3.83 -16.63 13.45
C SER A 211 -2.95 -17.86 13.69
N GLU A 212 -1.64 -17.74 13.44
CA GLU A 212 -0.63 -18.75 13.75
C GLU A 212 -0.17 -18.71 15.25
N GLY A 213 -0.76 -17.83 16.07
CA GLY A 213 -0.39 -17.65 17.48
C GLY A 213 0.80 -16.72 17.71
N HIS A 214 1.28 -16.04 16.68
CA HIS A 214 2.45 -15.14 16.72
C HIS A 214 2.10 -13.70 16.36
N PRO A 215 1.24 -13.01 17.17
CA PRO A 215 0.86 -11.62 16.87
C PRO A 215 2.04 -10.67 16.94
N LEU A 216 1.97 -9.58 16.16
CA LEU A 216 2.99 -8.54 16.12
C LEU A 216 3.01 -7.73 17.41
N ALA A 217 4.21 -7.33 17.84
CA ALA A 217 4.40 -6.36 18.91
C ALA A 217 3.81 -5.00 18.52
N GLY A 218 3.04 -4.39 19.45
CA GLY A 218 2.42 -3.09 19.26
C GLY A 218 1.17 -3.09 18.36
N ASP A 219 0.70 -4.24 17.89
CA ASP A 219 -0.51 -4.30 17.07
C ASP A 219 -1.77 -4.21 17.95
N ALA A 220 -2.44 -3.05 17.90
CA ALA A 220 -3.65 -2.80 18.68
C ALA A 220 -4.86 -3.63 18.21
N LYS A 221 -4.86 -4.10 16.95
CA LYS A 221 -6.02 -4.77 16.32
C LYS A 221 -5.94 -6.29 16.40
N TYR A 222 -4.76 -6.85 16.20
CA TYR A 222 -4.52 -8.31 16.17
C TYR A 222 -3.52 -8.78 17.23
N GLY A 223 -2.95 -7.85 17.99
CA GLY A 223 -1.91 -8.11 18.97
C GLY A 223 -2.38 -8.74 20.27
N SER A 224 -1.42 -9.22 21.07
CA SER A 224 -1.63 -9.66 22.44
C SER A 224 -1.51 -8.46 23.38
N GLN A 225 -2.51 -8.23 24.24
CA GLN A 225 -2.51 -7.10 25.17
C GLN A 225 -1.30 -7.11 26.12
N GLU A 226 -0.94 -8.27 26.66
CA GLU A 226 0.20 -8.46 27.54
C GLU A 226 1.51 -8.14 26.82
N PHE A 227 1.71 -8.69 25.61
CA PHE A 227 2.89 -8.47 24.80
C PHE A 227 3.03 -7.00 24.38
N ASN A 228 1.91 -6.36 23.99
CA ASN A 228 1.88 -4.95 23.64
C ASN A 228 2.19 -4.06 24.83
N ARG A 229 1.68 -4.41 26.05
CA ARG A 229 1.99 -3.70 27.28
C ARG A 229 3.49 -3.73 27.57
N TYR A 230 4.11 -4.90 27.49
CA TYR A 230 5.54 -5.05 27.69
C TYR A 230 6.34 -4.11 26.79
N PHE A 231 6.07 -4.13 25.46
CA PHE A 231 6.79 -3.27 24.51
C PHE A 231 6.50 -1.78 24.71
N ARG A 232 5.28 -1.42 25.08
CA ARG A 232 4.93 -0.04 25.38
C ARG A 232 5.68 0.46 26.63
N ASP A 233 5.66 -0.32 27.69
CA ASP A 233 6.18 0.11 29.01
C ASP A 233 7.72 0.13 29.03
N HIS A 234 8.39 -0.75 28.28
CA HIS A 234 9.86 -0.82 28.24
C HIS A 234 10.51 -0.06 27.07
N TYR A 235 9.81 0.10 25.97
CA TYR A 235 10.37 0.68 24.74
C TYR A 235 9.57 1.86 24.18
N GLY A 236 8.49 2.28 24.83
CA GLY A 236 7.65 3.37 24.36
C GLY A 236 6.91 3.08 23.06
N LEU A 237 6.75 1.78 22.70
CA LEU A 237 6.14 1.38 21.43
C LEU A 237 4.67 1.78 21.37
N LYS A 238 4.29 2.54 20.35
CA LYS A 238 2.91 3.05 20.15
C LYS A 238 2.12 2.30 19.06
N HIS A 239 2.82 1.71 18.09
CA HIS A 239 2.24 1.09 16.89
C HIS A 239 2.89 -0.26 16.62
N GLN A 240 2.29 -1.05 15.69
CA GLN A 240 2.84 -2.33 15.29
C GLN A 240 4.28 -2.20 14.74
N LEU A 241 5.18 -3.04 15.22
CA LEU A 241 6.51 -3.18 14.65
C LEU A 241 6.43 -3.98 13.34
N LEU A 242 6.07 -3.28 12.27
CA LEU A 242 6.03 -3.79 10.91
C LEU A 242 6.62 -2.73 9.97
N HIS A 243 7.65 -3.13 9.23
CA HIS A 243 8.40 -2.26 8.34
C HIS A 243 8.61 -2.91 6.98
N ALA A 244 8.14 -2.27 5.91
CA ALA A 244 8.42 -2.66 4.53
C ALA A 244 9.86 -2.25 4.20
N TYR A 245 10.82 -3.14 4.43
CA TYR A 245 12.23 -2.76 4.35
C TYR A 245 12.83 -2.92 2.96
N ARG A 246 12.17 -3.67 2.06
CA ARG A 246 12.73 -3.96 0.74
C ARG A 246 11.65 -4.22 -0.30
N LEU A 247 11.79 -3.56 -1.44
CA LEU A 247 11.16 -3.90 -2.71
C LEU A 247 12.25 -4.44 -3.65
N THR A 248 12.01 -5.59 -4.29
CA THR A 248 12.91 -6.13 -5.32
C THR A 248 12.13 -6.18 -6.62
N PHE A 249 12.55 -5.37 -7.57
CA PHE A 249 11.98 -5.34 -8.92
C PHE A 249 12.60 -6.45 -9.77
N PRO A 250 11.88 -6.95 -10.79
CA PRO A 250 12.49 -7.82 -11.79
C PRO A 250 13.58 -7.05 -12.55
N GLU A 251 14.49 -7.78 -13.17
CA GLU A 251 15.46 -7.18 -14.08
C GLU A 251 14.69 -6.59 -15.27
N LEU A 252 14.82 -5.27 -15.46
CA LEU A 252 14.18 -4.55 -16.55
C LEU A 252 15.23 -4.37 -17.65
N GLU A 253 14.91 -4.79 -18.89
CA GLU A 253 15.80 -4.59 -20.03
C GLU A 253 16.03 -3.08 -20.23
N GLY A 254 17.30 -2.66 -20.13
CA GLY A 254 17.71 -1.29 -20.37
C GLY A 254 17.61 -0.31 -19.20
N LYS A 255 17.39 -0.82 -17.98
CA LYS A 255 17.43 -0.01 -16.73
C LYS A 255 18.30 -0.66 -15.67
#